data_e0bc57d1ee17bb4beedb3de9e3e5fc12
#
_entry.id   e0bc57d1ee17bb4beedb3de9e3e5fc12
#
_cell.length_a   1.000
_cell.length_b   1.000
_cell.length_c   1.000
_cell.angle_alpha   90.00
_cell.angle_beta   90.00
_cell.angle_gamma   90.00
#
_symmetry.space_group_name_H-M   'P 1'
#
loop_
_entity.id
_entity.type
_entity.pdbx_description
1 polymer ?
#
loop_
_entity_poly.entity_id
_entity_poly.type
_entity_poly.pdbx_seq_one_letter_code
_entity_poly.pdbx_strand_id
1 'polypeptide(L)'
;MKRFLFISVLVFAAISSNSQSVKDWSCTAKIGNGFIVAHRPSVVHVLQKHSRSFELDFTKTTSRKKGWEELYNYPEIGFGYQYFNLGNPQELGTAQGLFGLVKFKLCNYKTNYFKTHLGIGIGYVSKTFNITDNYKNLLVGSHINATITTGIEYQIQVSKKSMFTSGINLTHYSNGGSNVPNMGINLAMLNVGLVYHLNDISNPTKDSVSINREKAFEVVIAGGIKQIYPPNSPKYGVGIFTTDYLWPIKKKSLFTIGTDAFFDGSHRAFLKQDSVITNGIDGVMRAGIHLGYGLKVGKCTGILQTGYYLYNPHEIDGRIYNTLSIRYHLNDHWFVCFNLKSHYARADYFQYGIGYHL
;
A
#
# COMPACT_ATOMS: atom_id res chain seq x y z
N MET A 1 -25.31 -5.51 -9.33
CA MET A 1 -25.12 -6.69 -8.45
C MET A 1 -24.77 -7.99 -9.19
N LYS A 2 -25.38 -8.34 -10.32
CA LYS A 2 -25.14 -9.64 -11.02
C LYS A 2 -23.74 -9.82 -11.65
N ARG A 3 -22.98 -8.75 -11.96
CA ARG A 3 -21.62 -8.86 -12.56
C ARG A 3 -20.50 -9.06 -11.53
N PHE A 4 -20.70 -8.75 -10.26
CA PHE A 4 -19.71 -8.99 -9.21
C PHE A 4 -19.67 -10.45 -8.73
N LEU A 5 -20.79 -11.18 -8.87
CA LEU A 5 -20.86 -12.60 -8.49
C LEU A 5 -20.05 -13.50 -9.43
N PHE A 6 -19.84 -13.08 -10.68
CA PHE A 6 -19.11 -13.88 -11.69
C PHE A 6 -17.58 -13.86 -11.49
N ILE A 7 -17.03 -12.77 -10.96
CA ILE A 7 -15.58 -12.65 -10.70
C ILE A 7 -15.18 -13.46 -9.47
N SER A 8 -16.04 -13.53 -8.45
CA SER A 8 -15.80 -14.34 -7.26
C SER A 8 -15.80 -15.86 -7.56
N VAL A 9 -16.58 -16.32 -8.52
CA VAL A 9 -16.65 -17.74 -8.92
C VAL A 9 -15.38 -18.14 -9.73
N LEU A 10 -14.84 -17.25 -10.57
CA LEU A 10 -13.63 -17.52 -11.35
C LEU A 10 -12.37 -17.58 -10.49
N VAL A 11 -12.27 -16.79 -9.42
CA VAL A 11 -11.17 -16.86 -8.46
C VAL A 11 -11.21 -18.17 -7.67
N PHE A 12 -12.41 -18.66 -7.31
CA PHE A 12 -12.57 -19.96 -6.65
C PHE A 12 -12.25 -21.15 -7.57
N ALA A 13 -12.55 -21.07 -8.86
CA ALA A 13 -12.27 -22.12 -9.83
C ALA A 13 -10.76 -22.28 -10.14
N ALA A 14 -9.98 -21.20 -10.09
CA ALA A 14 -8.54 -21.22 -10.29
C ALA A 14 -7.76 -21.86 -9.11
N ILE A 15 -8.37 -21.93 -7.92
CA ILE A 15 -7.77 -22.56 -6.72
C ILE A 15 -7.94 -24.08 -6.71
N SER A 16 -8.92 -24.61 -7.45
CA SER A 16 -9.29 -26.03 -7.42
C SER A 16 -8.37 -26.96 -8.23
N SER A 17 -7.45 -26.43 -9.03
CA SER A 17 -6.65 -27.25 -9.97
C SER A 17 -5.37 -27.89 -9.40
N ASN A 18 -5.04 -27.68 -8.10
CA ASN A 18 -3.87 -28.30 -7.44
C ASN A 18 -4.22 -28.82 -6.05
N SER A 19 -4.76 -30.01 -5.95
CA SER A 19 -5.28 -30.59 -4.69
C SER A 19 -4.23 -30.79 -3.57
N GLN A 20 -2.94 -30.80 -3.87
CA GLN A 20 -1.86 -30.85 -2.86
C GLN A 20 -1.55 -29.49 -2.22
N SER A 21 -2.02 -28.37 -2.79
CA SER A 21 -1.70 -27.00 -2.37
C SER A 21 -2.68 -26.41 -1.36
N VAL A 22 -3.84 -27.04 -1.12
CA VAL A 22 -4.92 -26.48 -0.28
C VAL A 22 -4.65 -26.64 1.22
N LYS A 23 -3.74 -27.53 1.59
CA LYS A 23 -3.54 -27.96 2.99
C LYS A 23 -3.09 -26.87 3.97
N ASP A 24 -2.41 -25.81 3.53
CA ASP A 24 -1.83 -24.77 4.40
C ASP A 24 -2.63 -23.46 4.43
N TRP A 25 -3.84 -23.48 3.89
CA TRP A 25 -4.70 -22.30 3.84
C TRP A 25 -5.49 -22.10 5.13
N SER A 26 -5.71 -20.81 5.44
CA SER A 26 -6.61 -20.36 6.51
C SER A 26 -7.56 -19.30 6.00
N CYS A 27 -8.77 -19.29 6.57
CA CYS A 27 -9.78 -18.26 6.39
C CYS A 27 -9.94 -17.50 7.70
N THR A 28 -9.90 -16.17 7.65
CA THR A 28 -10.14 -15.31 8.82
C THR A 28 -11.35 -14.45 8.55
N ALA A 29 -12.30 -14.42 9.49
CA ALA A 29 -13.42 -13.48 9.47
C ALA A 29 -13.33 -12.58 10.69
N LYS A 30 -13.38 -11.25 10.49
CA LYS A 30 -13.29 -10.25 11.56
C LYS A 30 -14.42 -9.24 11.43
N ILE A 31 -14.91 -8.76 12.58
CA ILE A 31 -15.75 -7.59 12.69
C ILE A 31 -15.01 -6.54 13.52
N GLY A 32 -15.25 -5.28 13.23
CA GLY A 32 -14.56 -4.20 13.92
C GLY A 32 -15.45 -2.99 14.18
N ASN A 33 -15.04 -2.23 15.18
CA ASN A 33 -15.58 -0.93 15.51
C ASN A 33 -14.43 0.05 15.72
N GLY A 34 -14.59 1.29 15.25
CA GLY A 34 -13.54 2.28 15.32
C GLY A 34 -13.98 3.62 14.82
N PHE A 35 -13.06 4.40 14.28
CA PHE A 35 -13.31 5.76 13.84
C PHE A 35 -12.36 6.18 12.73
N ILE A 36 -12.76 7.24 12.00
CA ILE A 36 -11.87 7.92 11.06
C ILE A 36 -11.00 8.90 11.86
N VAL A 37 -9.69 8.78 11.72
CA VAL A 37 -8.71 9.67 12.36
C VAL A 37 -8.70 11.01 11.62
N ALA A 38 -9.13 12.07 12.29
CA ALA A 38 -9.08 13.42 11.78
C ALA A 38 -7.65 13.98 11.86
N HIS A 39 -6.92 13.90 10.76
CA HIS A 39 -5.55 14.43 10.68
C HIS A 39 -5.49 15.90 10.23
N ARG A 40 -6.66 16.51 9.91
CA ARG A 40 -6.81 17.94 9.58
C ARG A 40 -8.14 18.49 10.12
N PRO A 41 -8.17 19.75 10.63
CA PRO A 41 -9.41 20.35 11.12
C PRO A 41 -10.52 20.41 10.07
N SER A 42 -10.15 20.59 8.79
CA SER A 42 -11.10 20.71 7.66
C SER A 42 -11.93 19.47 7.37
N VAL A 43 -11.66 18.32 7.99
CA VAL A 43 -12.46 17.09 7.79
C VAL A 43 -13.29 16.70 9.01
N VAL A 44 -13.13 17.37 10.15
CA VAL A 44 -13.82 17.02 11.41
C VAL A 44 -15.35 17.08 11.27
N HIS A 45 -15.86 18.04 10.51
CA HIS A 45 -17.30 18.29 10.37
C HIS A 45 -18.05 17.14 9.65
N VAL A 46 -17.37 16.28 8.87
CA VAL A 46 -18.00 15.10 8.23
C VAL A 46 -17.94 13.85 9.08
N LEU A 47 -17.20 13.85 10.20
CA LEU A 47 -17.04 12.71 11.09
C LEU A 47 -18.16 12.71 12.14
N GLN A 48 -19.22 11.91 11.92
CA GLN A 48 -20.42 11.96 12.77
C GLN A 48 -20.49 10.81 13.78
N LYS A 49 -20.20 9.59 13.36
CA LYS A 49 -20.37 8.37 14.15
C LYS A 49 -19.16 7.44 14.01
N HIS A 50 -19.10 6.46 14.89
CA HIS A 50 -18.13 5.37 14.78
C HIS A 50 -18.29 4.60 13.47
N SER A 51 -17.17 4.17 12.92
CA SER A 51 -17.11 3.30 11.76
C SER A 51 -17.23 1.84 12.20
N ARG A 52 -17.88 1.00 11.37
CA ARG A 52 -17.97 -0.45 11.56
C ARG A 52 -17.34 -1.15 10.39
N SER A 53 -16.67 -2.27 10.63
CA SER A 53 -16.01 -3.03 9.58
C SER A 53 -16.39 -4.51 9.61
N PHE A 54 -16.24 -5.11 8.44
CA PHE A 54 -16.18 -6.54 8.23
C PHE A 54 -14.97 -6.85 7.36
N GLU A 55 -14.21 -7.89 7.70
CA GLU A 55 -13.00 -8.29 6.98
C GLU A 55 -12.99 -9.81 6.78
N LEU A 56 -12.59 -10.23 5.59
CA LEU A 56 -12.33 -11.62 5.22
C LEU A 56 -10.92 -11.73 4.66
N ASP A 57 -10.10 -12.59 5.27
CA ASP A 57 -8.77 -12.90 4.75
C ASP A 57 -8.68 -14.37 4.36
N PHE A 58 -8.02 -14.63 3.24
CA PHE A 58 -7.61 -15.95 2.81
C PHE A 58 -6.10 -15.96 2.70
N THR A 59 -5.44 -16.67 3.61
CA THR A 59 -3.98 -16.70 3.67
C THR A 59 -3.45 -18.12 3.67
N LYS A 60 -2.25 -18.27 3.12
CA LYS A 60 -1.49 -19.51 3.11
C LYS A 60 -0.19 -19.32 3.88
N THR A 61 0.08 -20.20 4.84
CA THR A 61 1.40 -20.25 5.49
C THR A 61 2.44 -20.65 4.46
N THR A 62 3.52 -19.87 4.36
CA THR A 62 4.62 -20.17 3.44
C THR A 62 5.31 -21.46 3.86
N SER A 63 5.66 -22.27 2.84
CA SER A 63 6.22 -23.62 3.04
C SER A 63 7.71 -23.60 2.71
N ARG A 64 8.57 -23.69 3.66
CA ARG A 64 10.01 -24.04 3.72
C ARG A 64 10.86 -24.19 2.42
N LYS A 65 10.29 -23.95 1.24
CA LYS A 65 10.98 -24.18 -0.05
C LYS A 65 11.91 -23.03 -0.45
N LYS A 66 11.79 -21.86 0.19
CA LYS A 66 12.54 -20.65 -0.17
C LYS A 66 13.13 -20.01 1.09
N GLY A 67 14.42 -19.72 1.08
CA GLY A 67 15.13 -19.23 2.27
C GLY A 67 14.60 -17.92 2.86
N TRP A 68 13.92 -17.07 2.07
CA TRP A 68 13.30 -15.85 2.59
C TRP A 68 12.15 -16.12 3.56
N GLU A 69 11.44 -17.25 3.39
CA GLU A 69 10.30 -17.64 4.24
C GLU A 69 10.77 -17.91 5.68
N GLU A 70 11.92 -18.55 5.83
CA GLU A 70 12.55 -18.78 7.12
C GLU A 70 13.00 -17.46 7.78
N LEU A 71 13.59 -16.54 7.00
CA LEU A 71 14.04 -15.25 7.52
C LEU A 71 12.91 -14.47 8.20
N TYR A 72 11.68 -14.65 7.75
CA TYR A 72 10.49 -13.96 8.26
C TYR A 72 9.59 -14.85 9.12
N ASN A 73 10.12 -15.94 9.69
CA ASN A 73 9.38 -16.89 10.53
C ASN A 73 8.15 -17.47 9.84
N TYR A 74 8.29 -17.84 8.54
CA TYR A 74 7.24 -18.43 7.73
C TYR A 74 5.96 -17.58 7.71
N PRO A 75 6.00 -16.41 7.07
CA PRO A 75 4.86 -15.51 7.00
C PRO A 75 3.68 -16.15 6.26
N GLU A 76 2.50 -15.66 6.53
CA GLU A 76 1.31 -16.00 5.77
C GLU A 76 1.15 -15.00 4.62
N ILE A 77 0.87 -15.50 3.42
CA ILE A 77 0.61 -14.67 2.23
C ILE A 77 -0.76 -15.01 1.65
N GLY A 78 -1.45 -14.02 1.12
CA GLY A 78 -2.77 -14.23 0.55
C GLY A 78 -3.42 -12.94 0.10
N PHE A 79 -4.73 -12.88 0.26
CA PHE A 79 -5.54 -11.72 -0.08
C PHE A 79 -6.61 -11.50 0.99
N GLY A 80 -7.06 -10.25 1.09
CA GLY A 80 -8.10 -9.84 2.02
C GLY A 80 -9.11 -8.92 1.35
N TYR A 81 -10.33 -8.95 1.89
CA TYR A 81 -11.42 -8.05 1.55
C TYR A 81 -11.89 -7.34 2.81
N GLN A 82 -12.06 -6.02 2.74
CA GLN A 82 -12.61 -5.20 3.81
C GLN A 82 -13.82 -4.41 3.34
N TYR A 83 -14.81 -4.29 4.23
CA TYR A 83 -15.96 -3.42 4.08
C TYR A 83 -16.07 -2.52 5.30
N PHE A 84 -16.30 -1.22 5.08
CA PHE A 84 -16.51 -0.22 6.13
C PHE A 84 -17.81 0.54 5.91
N ASN A 85 -18.61 0.68 6.97
CA ASN A 85 -19.55 1.77 7.10
C ASN A 85 -18.79 2.94 7.73
N LEU A 86 -18.69 4.08 7.04
CA LEU A 86 -17.83 5.20 7.44
C LEU A 86 -18.48 6.14 8.49
N GLY A 87 -19.65 5.78 9.02
CA GLY A 87 -20.31 6.52 10.11
C GLY A 87 -21.07 7.79 9.67
N ASN A 88 -21.03 8.17 8.40
CA ASN A 88 -21.79 9.27 7.81
C ASN A 88 -22.32 8.85 6.42
N PRO A 89 -23.56 8.31 6.34
CA PRO A 89 -24.11 7.80 5.09
C PRO A 89 -24.33 8.86 4.01
N GLN A 90 -24.56 10.12 4.40
CA GLN A 90 -24.85 11.21 3.47
C GLN A 90 -23.58 11.67 2.74
N GLU A 91 -22.49 11.89 3.45
CA GLU A 91 -21.29 12.51 2.90
C GLU A 91 -20.16 11.52 2.64
N LEU A 92 -19.99 10.47 3.46
CA LEU A 92 -18.91 9.48 3.35
C LEU A 92 -19.36 8.13 2.79
N GLY A 93 -20.56 7.67 3.17
CA GLY A 93 -21.10 6.40 2.72
C GLY A 93 -20.34 5.19 3.25
N THR A 94 -19.83 4.36 2.33
CA THR A 94 -19.11 3.13 2.62
C THR A 94 -17.77 3.06 1.88
N ALA A 95 -16.82 2.30 2.41
CA ALA A 95 -15.58 1.97 1.71
C ALA A 95 -15.40 0.45 1.64
N GLN A 96 -14.78 -0.02 0.57
CA GLN A 96 -14.43 -1.42 0.36
C GLN A 96 -12.99 -1.50 -0.11
N GLY A 97 -12.29 -2.59 0.22
CA GLY A 97 -10.92 -2.82 -0.22
C GLY A 97 -10.67 -4.28 -0.56
N LEU A 98 -9.99 -4.52 -1.67
CA LEU A 98 -9.42 -5.81 -2.04
C LEU A 98 -7.91 -5.65 -2.09
N PHE A 99 -7.16 -6.46 -1.36
CA PHE A 99 -5.72 -6.27 -1.20
C PHE A 99 -4.96 -7.59 -1.12
N GLY A 100 -3.73 -7.57 -1.61
CA GLY A 100 -2.72 -8.59 -1.31
C GLY A 100 -2.27 -8.42 0.13
N LEU A 101 -2.09 -9.52 0.86
CA LEU A 101 -1.88 -9.55 2.29
C LEU A 101 -0.65 -10.39 2.65
N VAL A 102 0.17 -9.87 3.54
CA VAL A 102 1.23 -10.62 4.21
C VAL A 102 1.10 -10.45 5.72
N LYS A 103 1.15 -11.57 6.47
CA LYS A 103 1.13 -11.57 7.94
C LYS A 103 2.43 -12.16 8.47
N PHE A 104 3.08 -11.46 9.38
CA PHE A 104 4.32 -11.85 10.02
C PHE A 104 4.07 -12.23 11.48
N LYS A 105 4.61 -13.38 11.90
CA LYS A 105 4.66 -13.77 13.31
C LYS A 105 5.75 -12.95 14.01
N LEU A 106 5.38 -12.12 14.98
CA LEU A 106 6.30 -11.33 15.78
C LEU A 106 6.88 -12.17 16.92
N CYS A 107 6.00 -12.81 17.69
CA CYS A 107 6.38 -13.74 18.73
C CYS A 107 5.25 -14.75 18.97
N ASN A 108 5.59 -15.80 19.68
CA ASN A 108 4.63 -16.83 20.10
C ASN A 108 4.81 -17.15 21.59
N TYR A 109 3.69 -17.45 22.23
CA TYR A 109 3.67 -18.00 23.59
C TYR A 109 2.82 -19.28 23.56
N LYS A 110 3.47 -20.43 23.72
CA LYS A 110 2.84 -21.76 23.51
C LYS A 110 2.22 -21.84 22.10
N THR A 111 0.89 -21.94 22.02
CA THR A 111 0.09 -22.04 20.81
C THR A 111 -0.53 -20.70 20.36
N ASN A 112 -0.25 -19.63 21.09
CA ASN A 112 -0.78 -18.29 20.80
C ASN A 112 0.25 -17.47 20.04
N TYR A 113 -0.21 -16.53 19.21
CA TYR A 113 0.66 -15.74 18.34
C TYR A 113 0.35 -14.25 18.41
N PHE A 114 1.41 -13.44 18.49
CA PHE A 114 1.34 -12.05 18.09
C PHE A 114 1.76 -11.96 16.62
N LYS A 115 0.93 -11.35 15.80
CA LYS A 115 1.18 -11.13 14.38
C LYS A 115 1.03 -9.66 14.03
N THR A 116 1.79 -9.22 13.03
CA THR A 116 1.53 -7.97 12.31
C THR A 116 1.23 -8.30 10.86
N HIS A 117 0.52 -7.41 10.18
CA HIS A 117 0.20 -7.58 8.78
C HIS A 117 0.39 -6.28 7.99
N LEU A 118 0.58 -6.45 6.69
CA LEU A 118 0.55 -5.41 5.69
C LEU A 118 -0.29 -5.88 4.51
N GLY A 119 -1.29 -5.11 4.16
CA GLY A 119 -2.12 -5.30 2.98
C GLY A 119 -2.05 -4.09 2.06
N ILE A 120 -1.94 -4.31 0.76
CA ILE A 120 -1.91 -3.24 -0.25
C ILE A 120 -2.79 -3.66 -1.41
N GLY A 121 -3.64 -2.74 -1.89
CA GLY A 121 -4.57 -3.06 -2.94
C GLY A 121 -5.40 -1.90 -3.45
N ILE A 122 -6.58 -2.23 -3.97
CA ILE A 122 -7.52 -1.30 -4.58
C ILE A 122 -8.72 -1.13 -3.65
N GLY A 123 -9.09 0.12 -3.41
CA GLY A 123 -10.25 0.52 -2.63
C GLY A 123 -11.32 1.20 -3.45
N TYR A 124 -12.56 1.00 -3.07
CA TYR A 124 -13.73 1.70 -3.60
C TYR A 124 -14.41 2.48 -2.49
N VAL A 125 -14.66 3.76 -2.70
CA VAL A 125 -15.42 4.63 -1.79
C VAL A 125 -16.71 5.07 -2.48
N SER A 126 -17.84 4.87 -1.81
CA SER A 126 -19.15 5.06 -2.42
C SER A 126 -19.58 6.53 -2.56
N LYS A 127 -19.05 7.41 -1.70
CA LYS A 127 -19.32 8.86 -1.73
C LYS A 127 -18.01 9.63 -1.84
N THR A 128 -17.89 10.43 -2.87
CA THR A 128 -16.69 11.25 -3.14
C THR A 128 -17.05 12.72 -3.09
N PHE A 129 -16.04 13.57 -3.09
CA PHE A 129 -16.25 15.00 -3.30
C PHE A 129 -17.04 15.27 -4.60
N ASN A 130 -18.01 16.14 -4.49
CA ASN A 130 -18.71 16.73 -5.63
C ASN A 130 -19.02 18.20 -5.28
N ILE A 131 -18.69 19.11 -6.19
CA ILE A 131 -18.80 20.54 -5.93
C ILE A 131 -20.26 21.00 -5.71
N THR A 132 -21.23 20.26 -6.24
CA THR A 132 -22.67 20.56 -6.13
C THR A 132 -23.30 19.83 -4.95
N ASP A 133 -23.10 18.51 -4.87
CA ASP A 133 -23.91 17.64 -4.01
C ASP A 133 -23.17 17.18 -2.76
N ASN A 134 -21.83 17.20 -2.74
CA ASN A 134 -21.02 16.70 -1.63
C ASN A 134 -19.70 17.46 -1.45
N TYR A 135 -19.78 18.81 -1.45
CA TYR A 135 -18.61 19.69 -1.35
C TYR A 135 -17.90 19.63 0.00
N LYS A 136 -18.57 19.12 1.03
CA LYS A 136 -18.00 18.95 2.38
C LYS A 136 -17.03 17.78 2.48
N ASN A 137 -17.11 16.79 1.59
CA ASN A 137 -16.26 15.60 1.60
C ASN A 137 -14.88 15.90 0.99
N LEU A 138 -13.98 16.49 1.76
CA LEU A 138 -12.60 16.75 1.33
C LEU A 138 -11.67 15.53 1.43
N LEU A 139 -12.17 14.37 1.90
CA LEU A 139 -11.35 13.19 2.12
C LEU A 139 -10.88 12.54 0.83
N VAL A 140 -11.79 12.32 -0.12
CA VAL A 140 -11.47 11.69 -1.41
C VAL A 140 -12.27 12.28 -2.56
N GLY A 141 -11.56 12.55 -3.67
CA GLY A 141 -12.15 13.06 -4.93
C GLY A 141 -12.41 11.97 -5.99
N SER A 142 -12.25 10.70 -5.65
CA SER A 142 -12.45 9.57 -6.59
C SER A 142 -13.04 8.35 -5.91
N HIS A 143 -13.84 7.58 -6.66
CA HIS A 143 -14.37 6.30 -6.17
C HIS A 143 -13.29 5.24 -6.04
N ILE A 144 -12.35 5.18 -7.00
CA ILE A 144 -11.24 4.23 -6.99
C ILE A 144 -10.04 4.88 -6.30
N ASN A 145 -9.49 4.16 -5.33
CA ASN A 145 -8.36 4.60 -4.50
C ASN A 145 -7.38 3.44 -4.32
N ALA A 146 -6.13 3.73 -3.95
CA ALA A 146 -5.29 2.73 -3.32
C ALA A 146 -5.80 2.50 -1.89
N THR A 147 -5.67 1.27 -1.39
CA THR A 147 -5.88 0.93 0.02
C THR A 147 -4.64 0.31 0.60
N ILE A 148 -4.26 0.75 1.79
CA ILE A 148 -3.18 0.18 2.58
C ILE A 148 -3.73 -0.12 3.96
N THR A 149 -3.56 -1.36 4.41
CA THR A 149 -3.96 -1.79 5.76
C THR A 149 -2.77 -2.38 6.50
N THR A 150 -2.62 -2.04 7.76
CA THR A 150 -1.61 -2.61 8.66
C THR A 150 -2.17 -2.73 10.06
N GLY A 151 -1.61 -3.60 10.86
CA GLY A 151 -2.08 -3.75 12.22
C GLY A 151 -1.32 -4.81 13.01
N ILE A 152 -1.73 -4.96 14.24
CA ILE A 152 -1.22 -5.98 15.16
C ILE A 152 -2.42 -6.77 15.66
N GLU A 153 -2.30 -8.10 15.64
CA GLU A 153 -3.33 -9.01 16.11
C GLU A 153 -2.74 -10.06 17.08
N TYR A 154 -3.49 -10.37 18.11
CA TYR A 154 -3.23 -11.48 19.01
C TYR A 154 -4.18 -12.62 18.71
N GLN A 155 -3.64 -13.81 18.49
CA GLN A 155 -4.40 -15.02 18.16
C GLN A 155 -4.26 -16.05 19.27
N ILE A 156 -5.40 -16.55 19.77
CA ILE A 156 -5.49 -17.54 20.83
C ILE A 156 -6.05 -18.83 20.26
N GLN A 157 -5.36 -19.95 20.43
CA GLN A 157 -5.85 -21.24 19.95
C GLN A 157 -7.06 -21.71 20.76
N VAL A 158 -8.18 -21.97 20.08
CA VAL A 158 -9.43 -22.48 20.66
C VAL A 158 -9.59 -23.97 20.39
N SER A 159 -9.14 -24.42 19.20
CA SER A 159 -9.16 -25.83 18.82
C SER A 159 -7.94 -26.19 17.98
N LYS A 160 -7.82 -27.44 17.52
CA LYS A 160 -6.75 -27.86 16.60
C LYS A 160 -6.75 -27.08 15.27
N LYS A 161 -7.89 -26.55 14.85
CA LYS A 161 -8.07 -25.83 13.58
C LYS A 161 -8.54 -24.38 13.72
N SER A 162 -8.93 -23.95 14.91
CA SER A 162 -9.55 -22.64 15.09
C SER A 162 -8.79 -21.80 16.11
N MET A 163 -8.67 -20.50 15.79
CA MET A 163 -8.13 -19.50 16.70
C MET A 163 -9.10 -18.32 16.82
N PHE A 164 -9.25 -17.79 18.03
CA PHE A 164 -9.82 -16.47 18.25
C PHE A 164 -8.77 -15.42 17.96
N THR A 165 -9.14 -14.33 17.30
CA THR A 165 -8.24 -13.20 17.01
C THR A 165 -8.82 -11.89 17.50
N SER A 166 -7.97 -11.03 18.06
CA SER A 166 -8.30 -9.65 18.43
C SER A 166 -7.12 -8.76 18.10
N GLY A 167 -7.38 -7.53 17.65
CA GLY A 167 -6.30 -6.65 17.25
C GLY A 167 -6.75 -5.25 16.87
N ILE A 168 -5.76 -4.42 16.52
CA ILE A 168 -5.95 -3.06 16.04
C ILE A 168 -5.45 -2.97 14.61
N ASN A 169 -6.29 -2.44 13.72
CA ASN A 169 -5.94 -2.16 12.33
C ASN A 169 -5.97 -0.67 12.04
N LEU A 170 -5.06 -0.23 11.20
CA LEU A 170 -5.05 1.06 10.56
C LEU A 170 -5.21 0.85 9.05
N THR A 171 -6.25 1.43 8.46
CA THR A 171 -6.50 1.34 7.02
C THR A 171 -6.58 2.74 6.41
N HIS A 172 -5.86 2.94 5.31
CA HIS A 172 -5.79 4.20 4.59
C HIS A 172 -6.34 4.03 3.17
N TYR A 173 -7.18 4.97 2.72
CA TYR A 173 -7.64 5.10 1.34
C TYR A 173 -7.18 6.44 0.78
N SER A 174 -6.57 6.42 -0.41
CA SER A 174 -6.11 7.63 -1.11
C SER A 174 -5.95 7.36 -2.60
N ASN A 175 -6.17 8.38 -3.42
CA ASN A 175 -5.95 8.28 -4.87
C ASN A 175 -4.56 8.81 -5.30
N GLY A 176 -3.67 9.12 -4.34
CA GLY A 176 -2.32 9.61 -4.64
C GLY A 176 -2.30 10.94 -5.42
N GLY A 177 -3.30 11.80 -5.26
CA GLY A 177 -3.33 13.10 -5.96
C GLY A 177 -3.82 13.04 -7.41
N SER A 178 -4.30 11.91 -7.91
CA SER A 178 -4.89 11.81 -9.27
C SER A 178 -6.22 12.54 -9.39
N ASN A 179 -6.88 12.80 -8.27
CA ASN A 179 -8.09 13.64 -8.16
C ASN A 179 -8.02 14.44 -6.86
N VAL A 180 -8.37 15.74 -6.93
CA VAL A 180 -8.49 16.57 -5.74
C VAL A 180 -9.96 16.89 -5.44
N PRO A 181 -10.33 17.04 -4.13
CA PRO A 181 -9.50 16.89 -2.94
C PRO A 181 -9.09 15.44 -2.67
N ASN A 182 -7.97 15.24 -1.98
CA ASN A 182 -7.48 13.93 -1.58
C ASN A 182 -6.73 14.03 -0.24
N MET A 183 -7.47 14.26 0.83
CA MET A 183 -6.87 14.25 2.18
C MET A 183 -6.70 12.82 2.70
N GLY A 184 -7.37 11.83 2.08
CA GLY A 184 -7.34 10.42 2.46
C GLY A 184 -8.27 10.09 3.62
N ILE A 185 -8.74 8.84 3.66
CA ILE A 185 -9.54 8.28 4.76
C ILE A 185 -8.61 7.40 5.60
N ASN A 186 -8.40 7.75 6.87
CA ASN A 186 -7.60 6.98 7.81
C ASN A 186 -8.52 6.35 8.85
N LEU A 187 -8.66 5.04 8.84
CA LEU A 187 -9.52 4.27 9.74
C LEU A 187 -8.68 3.58 10.80
N ALA A 188 -8.97 3.84 12.08
CA ALA A 188 -8.43 3.09 13.20
C ALA A 188 -9.54 2.19 13.75
N MET A 189 -9.31 0.86 13.73
CA MET A 189 -10.32 -0.14 14.06
C MET A 189 -9.82 -1.09 15.12
N LEU A 190 -10.66 -1.36 16.12
CA LEU A 190 -10.51 -2.50 17.02
C LEU A 190 -11.32 -3.67 16.42
N ASN A 191 -10.67 -4.81 16.22
CA ASN A 191 -11.27 -5.97 15.57
C ASN A 191 -11.25 -7.20 16.47
N VAL A 192 -12.28 -8.02 16.31
CA VAL A 192 -12.35 -9.38 16.87
C VAL A 192 -12.82 -10.34 15.78
N GLY A 193 -12.40 -11.59 15.85
CA GLY A 193 -12.77 -12.54 14.81
C GLY A 193 -12.30 -13.96 15.09
N LEU A 194 -12.47 -14.79 14.08
CA LEU A 194 -12.09 -16.19 14.08
C LEU A 194 -11.21 -16.50 12.89
N VAL A 195 -10.17 -17.28 13.13
CA VAL A 195 -9.30 -17.88 12.10
C VAL A 195 -9.61 -19.36 12.06
N TYR A 196 -9.88 -19.89 10.87
CA TYR A 196 -10.06 -21.30 10.62
C TYR A 196 -8.98 -21.82 9.68
N HIS A 197 -8.17 -22.77 10.14
CA HIS A 197 -7.16 -23.47 9.36
C HIS A 197 -7.76 -24.73 8.72
N LEU A 198 -7.53 -24.93 7.46
CA LEU A 198 -8.03 -26.14 6.75
C LEU A 198 -7.39 -27.42 7.28
N ASN A 199 -6.16 -27.33 7.82
CA ASN A 199 -5.48 -28.42 8.52
C ASN A 199 -5.18 -28.06 9.97
N ASP A 200 -4.73 -29.05 10.73
CA ASP A 200 -4.28 -28.84 12.09
C ASP A 200 -3.11 -27.85 12.13
N ILE A 201 -3.15 -26.96 13.11
CA ILE A 201 -2.13 -25.94 13.29
C ILE A 201 -0.81 -26.63 13.66
N SER A 202 0.19 -26.48 12.82
CA SER A 202 1.53 -27.03 13.03
C SER A 202 2.59 -25.92 13.04
N ASN A 203 3.57 -26.07 13.93
CA ASN A 203 4.75 -25.20 13.92
C ASN A 203 5.76 -25.73 12.90
N PRO A 204 6.26 -24.89 11.97
CA PRO A 204 7.31 -25.30 11.05
C PRO A 204 8.62 -25.59 11.77
N THR A 205 9.33 -26.65 11.37
CA THR A 205 10.72 -26.91 11.80
C THR A 205 11.67 -26.00 11.02
N LYS A 206 12.74 -25.53 11.66
CA LYS A 206 13.72 -24.64 11.04
C LYS A 206 14.71 -25.45 10.19
N ASP A 207 14.88 -25.08 8.93
CA ASP A 207 15.95 -25.51 8.05
C ASP A 207 16.80 -24.29 7.71
N SER A 208 18.13 -24.34 7.87
CA SER A 208 19.01 -23.22 7.57
C SER A 208 19.25 -23.12 6.07
N VAL A 209 18.74 -22.08 5.43
CA VAL A 209 19.03 -21.79 4.02
C VAL A 209 19.98 -20.59 3.93
N SER A 210 21.07 -20.78 3.18
CA SER A 210 21.99 -19.70 2.85
C SER A 210 21.35 -18.77 1.81
N ILE A 211 21.24 -17.49 2.11
CA ILE A 211 20.85 -16.46 1.15
C ILE A 211 22.05 -15.54 0.97
N ASN A 212 22.64 -15.60 -0.21
CA ASN A 212 23.63 -14.62 -0.64
C ASN A 212 22.94 -13.48 -1.38
N ARG A 213 23.39 -12.25 -1.20
CA ARG A 213 22.91 -11.06 -1.91
C ARG A 213 24.10 -10.25 -2.35
N GLU A 214 24.08 -9.87 -3.59
CA GLU A 214 25.12 -9.05 -4.20
C GLU A 214 24.68 -7.60 -4.29
N LYS A 215 25.64 -6.71 -4.44
CA LYS A 215 25.41 -5.32 -4.80
C LYS A 215 24.88 -5.28 -6.22
N ALA A 216 24.00 -4.32 -6.51
CA ALA A 216 23.37 -4.22 -7.81
C ALA A 216 23.15 -2.75 -8.18
N PHE A 217 23.00 -2.52 -9.46
CA PHE A 217 22.56 -1.24 -10.01
C PHE A 217 21.18 -1.44 -10.66
N GLU A 218 20.25 -0.55 -10.36
CA GLU A 218 18.91 -0.58 -10.93
C GLU A 218 18.59 0.74 -11.63
N VAL A 219 17.86 0.62 -12.74
CA VAL A 219 17.31 1.76 -13.48
C VAL A 219 15.80 1.62 -13.51
N VAL A 220 15.07 2.69 -13.23
CA VAL A 220 13.60 2.71 -13.16
C VAL A 220 13.06 3.82 -14.04
N ILE A 221 12.04 3.50 -14.82
CA ILE A 221 11.20 4.46 -15.53
C ILE A 221 9.76 4.25 -15.07
N ALA A 222 9.14 5.30 -14.52
CA ALA A 222 7.77 5.23 -14.06
C ALA A 222 7.02 6.52 -14.36
N GLY A 223 5.68 6.43 -14.46
CA GLY A 223 4.82 7.56 -14.73
C GLY A 223 3.45 7.43 -14.09
N GLY A 224 2.71 8.52 -14.06
CA GLY A 224 1.39 8.61 -13.48
C GLY A 224 0.66 9.86 -13.90
N ILE A 225 -0.42 10.15 -13.19
CA ILE A 225 -1.23 11.35 -13.41
C ILE A 225 -1.45 12.08 -12.09
N LYS A 226 -1.54 13.39 -12.16
CA LYS A 226 -1.76 14.30 -11.03
C LYS A 226 -2.81 15.35 -11.41
N GLN A 227 -3.62 15.74 -10.43
CA GLN A 227 -4.52 16.87 -10.50
C GLN A 227 -4.12 17.91 -9.44
N ILE A 228 -4.23 19.19 -9.77
CA ILE A 228 -4.01 20.28 -8.83
C ILE A 228 -5.33 21.03 -8.57
N TYR A 229 -5.39 21.82 -7.49
CA TYR A 229 -6.53 22.71 -7.26
C TYR A 229 -6.65 23.80 -8.33
N PRO A 230 -7.88 24.26 -8.66
CA PRO A 230 -9.17 23.86 -8.06
C PRO A 230 -9.63 22.46 -8.51
N PRO A 231 -10.58 21.83 -7.78
CA PRO A 231 -11.24 20.61 -8.25
C PRO A 231 -11.80 20.81 -9.66
N ASN A 232 -11.78 19.75 -10.50
CA ASN A 232 -12.12 19.75 -11.91
C ASN A 232 -11.08 20.42 -12.84
N SER A 233 -9.90 20.80 -12.32
CA SER A 233 -8.77 21.17 -13.18
C SER A 233 -8.33 20.01 -14.09
N PRO A 234 -7.62 20.27 -15.19
CA PRO A 234 -7.05 19.22 -16.02
C PRO A 234 -6.14 18.27 -15.22
N LYS A 235 -6.01 17.05 -15.72
CA LYS A 235 -5.02 16.09 -15.22
C LYS A 235 -3.71 16.26 -15.99
N TYR A 236 -2.61 16.18 -15.27
CA TYR A 236 -1.26 16.36 -15.78
C TYR A 236 -0.46 15.08 -15.70
N GLY A 237 0.30 14.77 -16.74
CA GLY A 237 1.25 13.66 -16.73
C GLY A 237 2.41 13.96 -15.80
N VAL A 238 2.85 12.94 -15.07
CA VAL A 238 4.05 12.94 -14.23
C VAL A 238 4.91 11.74 -14.56
N GLY A 239 6.23 11.87 -14.42
CA GLY A 239 7.17 10.80 -14.70
C GLY A 239 8.42 10.91 -13.85
N ILE A 240 9.15 9.80 -13.75
CA ILE A 240 10.45 9.72 -13.10
C ILE A 240 11.38 8.80 -13.88
N PHE A 241 12.64 9.19 -13.95
CA PHE A 241 13.77 8.34 -14.24
C PHE A 241 14.64 8.28 -12.98
N THR A 242 14.86 7.07 -12.45
CA THR A 242 15.63 6.83 -11.23
C THR A 242 16.76 5.87 -11.52
N THR A 243 17.93 6.15 -10.95
CA THR A 243 19.04 5.18 -10.84
C THR A 243 19.31 4.89 -9.38
N ASP A 244 19.45 3.62 -9.04
CA ASP A 244 19.71 3.13 -7.68
C ASP A 244 20.94 2.24 -7.64
N TYR A 245 21.86 2.48 -6.74
CA TYR A 245 22.86 1.52 -6.32
C TYR A 245 22.40 0.86 -5.02
N LEU A 246 22.20 -0.46 -5.05
CA LEU A 246 21.71 -1.27 -3.95
C LEU A 246 22.86 -1.91 -3.20
N TRP A 247 22.91 -1.66 -1.90
CA TRP A 247 23.91 -2.25 -1.01
C TRP A 247 23.22 -3.12 0.04
N PRO A 248 23.30 -4.46 -0.04
CA PRO A 248 22.79 -5.35 0.99
C PRO A 248 23.51 -5.13 2.32
N ILE A 249 22.76 -4.84 3.39
CA ILE A 249 23.29 -4.67 4.75
C ILE A 249 23.20 -5.98 5.52
N LYS A 250 22.02 -6.64 5.42
CA LYS A 250 21.70 -7.91 6.08
C LYS A 250 20.88 -8.79 5.13
N LYS A 251 20.61 -10.04 5.53
CA LYS A 251 19.80 -10.98 4.74
C LYS A 251 18.42 -10.45 4.34
N LYS A 252 17.83 -9.49 5.08
CA LYS A 252 16.50 -8.93 4.83
C LYS A 252 16.52 -7.52 4.25
N SER A 253 17.60 -6.76 4.50
CA SER A 253 17.62 -5.31 4.31
C SER A 253 18.74 -4.89 3.38
N LEU A 254 18.50 -3.77 2.70
CA LEU A 254 19.43 -3.11 1.81
C LEU A 254 19.38 -1.59 2.02
N PHE A 255 20.46 -0.95 1.69
CA PHE A 255 20.58 0.49 1.58
C PHE A 255 20.63 0.87 0.10
N THR A 256 20.05 2.01 -0.27
CA THR A 256 20.13 2.54 -1.63
C THR A 256 20.69 3.96 -1.63
N ILE A 257 21.44 4.28 -2.66
CA ILE A 257 21.84 5.62 -3.02
C ILE A 257 21.61 5.79 -4.51
N GLY A 258 21.10 6.94 -4.92
CA GLY A 258 20.77 7.12 -6.33
C GLY A 258 20.43 8.54 -6.72
N THR A 259 20.01 8.68 -7.98
CA THR A 259 19.61 9.95 -8.58
C THR A 259 18.23 9.85 -9.19
N ASP A 260 17.52 10.97 -9.18
CA ASP A 260 16.19 11.10 -9.73
C ASP A 260 16.09 12.27 -10.70
N ALA A 261 15.43 12.03 -11.83
CA ALA A 261 14.97 13.08 -12.73
C ALA A 261 13.45 13.02 -12.82
N PHE A 262 12.77 14.06 -12.38
CA PHE A 262 11.31 14.15 -12.34
C PHE A 262 10.80 15.04 -13.48
N PHE A 263 9.72 14.58 -14.12
CA PHE A 263 8.87 15.36 -14.99
C PHE A 263 7.51 15.54 -14.31
N ASP A 264 7.06 16.78 -14.13
CA ASP A 264 5.76 17.11 -13.56
C ASP A 264 5.07 18.19 -14.39
N GLY A 265 4.15 17.76 -15.25
CA GLY A 265 3.40 18.67 -16.13
C GLY A 265 2.49 19.66 -15.40
N SER A 266 2.15 19.39 -14.12
CA SER A 266 1.33 20.28 -13.31
C SER A 266 2.06 21.53 -12.83
N HIS A 267 3.39 21.50 -12.78
CA HIS A 267 4.20 22.62 -12.27
C HIS A 267 3.98 23.90 -13.07
N ARG A 268 4.00 23.80 -14.40
CA ARG A 268 3.76 24.97 -15.27
C ARG A 268 2.39 25.60 -15.03
N ALA A 269 1.37 24.75 -14.83
CA ALA A 269 0.03 25.24 -14.52
C ALA A 269 -0.02 25.88 -13.13
N PHE A 270 0.69 25.32 -12.16
CA PHE A 270 0.78 25.87 -10.80
C PHE A 270 1.49 27.24 -10.80
N LEU A 271 2.63 27.34 -11.48
CA LEU A 271 3.39 28.58 -11.64
C LEU A 271 2.56 29.69 -12.33
N LYS A 272 1.74 29.30 -13.32
CA LYS A 272 0.83 30.24 -13.98
C LYS A 272 -0.22 30.80 -13.01
N GLN A 273 -0.70 30.03 -12.02
CA GLN A 273 -1.62 30.53 -11.00
C GLN A 273 -0.94 31.61 -10.13
N ASP A 274 0.36 31.48 -9.91
CA ASP A 274 1.18 32.46 -9.16
C ASP A 274 1.74 33.58 -10.10
N SER A 275 1.18 33.72 -11.30
CA SER A 275 1.60 34.73 -12.30
C SER A 275 3.04 34.55 -12.82
N VAL A 276 3.63 33.38 -12.63
CA VAL A 276 4.95 33.03 -13.19
C VAL A 276 4.76 32.30 -14.52
N ILE A 277 5.20 32.90 -15.61
CA ILE A 277 5.12 32.31 -16.95
C ILE A 277 6.47 31.73 -17.32
N THR A 278 6.52 30.40 -17.54
CA THR A 278 7.69 29.71 -18.06
C THR A 278 7.28 28.73 -19.13
N ASN A 279 8.04 28.73 -20.25
CA ASN A 279 7.88 27.80 -21.36
C ASN A 279 9.06 26.82 -21.46
N GLY A 280 10.07 27.00 -20.62
CA GLY A 280 11.27 26.18 -20.57
C GLY A 280 11.10 24.87 -19.81
N ILE A 281 12.17 24.11 -19.76
CA ILE A 281 12.28 22.86 -19.01
C ILE A 281 12.17 23.08 -17.49
N ASP A 282 12.54 24.26 -17.03
CA ASP A 282 12.43 24.75 -15.65
C ASP A 282 11.00 24.69 -15.10
N GLY A 283 9.99 24.82 -15.99
CA GLY A 283 8.59 24.72 -15.62
C GLY A 283 8.07 23.29 -15.40
N VAL A 284 8.85 22.23 -15.66
CA VAL A 284 8.38 20.83 -15.59
C VAL A 284 9.39 19.86 -14.99
N MET A 285 10.69 20.18 -15.01
CA MET A 285 11.77 19.26 -14.61
C MET A 285 12.35 19.62 -13.24
N ARG A 286 12.63 18.58 -12.48
CA ARG A 286 13.43 18.63 -11.24
C ARG A 286 14.39 17.45 -11.23
N ALA A 287 15.54 17.62 -10.59
CA ALA A 287 16.51 16.55 -10.41
C ALA A 287 17.03 16.53 -8.98
N GLY A 288 17.35 15.37 -8.46
CA GLY A 288 17.81 15.21 -7.10
C GLY A 288 18.64 13.94 -6.89
N ILE A 289 19.13 13.83 -5.69
CA ILE A 289 19.80 12.65 -5.16
C ILE A 289 19.00 12.11 -3.98
N HIS A 290 19.05 10.80 -3.76
CA HIS A 290 18.36 10.19 -2.63
C HIS A 290 19.20 9.13 -1.93
N LEU A 291 18.81 8.88 -0.68
CA LEU A 291 19.23 7.75 0.13
C LEU A 291 17.98 6.96 0.51
N GLY A 292 18.09 5.64 0.60
CA GLY A 292 16.97 4.81 0.96
C GLY A 292 17.32 3.57 1.76
N TYR A 293 16.30 3.05 2.44
CA TYR A 293 16.37 1.77 3.15
C TYR A 293 15.27 0.85 2.62
N GLY A 294 15.65 -0.38 2.31
CA GLY A 294 14.75 -1.36 1.72
C GLY A 294 14.69 -2.67 2.49
N LEU A 295 13.51 -3.31 2.40
CA LEU A 295 13.26 -4.66 2.89
C LEU A 295 12.81 -5.55 1.74
N LYS A 296 13.44 -6.72 1.60
CA LYS A 296 13.11 -7.71 0.56
C LYS A 296 12.36 -8.89 1.15
N VAL A 297 11.16 -9.10 0.68
CA VAL A 297 10.26 -10.20 1.06
C VAL A 297 9.96 -11.03 -0.19
N GLY A 298 10.65 -12.12 -0.36
CA GLY A 298 10.54 -12.94 -1.58
C GLY A 298 10.94 -12.17 -2.84
N LYS A 299 10.01 -12.08 -3.78
CA LYS A 299 10.15 -11.28 -5.02
C LYS A 299 9.80 -9.81 -4.85
N CYS A 300 9.27 -9.41 -3.69
CA CYS A 300 8.94 -8.02 -3.42
C CYS A 300 10.08 -7.31 -2.70
N THR A 301 10.37 -6.07 -3.08
CA THR A 301 11.27 -5.16 -2.35
C THR A 301 10.51 -3.87 -2.08
N GLY A 302 10.33 -3.54 -0.80
CA GLY A 302 9.82 -2.23 -0.38
C GLY A 302 10.99 -1.33 -0.02
N ILE A 303 11.06 -0.12 -0.59
CA ILE A 303 12.13 0.84 -0.36
C ILE A 303 11.52 2.18 0.04
N LEU A 304 11.95 2.73 1.16
CA LEU A 304 11.66 4.10 1.54
C LEU A 304 12.90 4.95 1.24
N GLN A 305 12.74 5.96 0.41
CA GLN A 305 13.80 6.87 -0.03
C GLN A 305 13.49 8.29 0.45
N THR A 306 14.52 9.00 0.87
CA THR A 306 14.48 10.44 1.14
C THR A 306 15.51 11.11 0.26
N GLY A 307 15.08 12.10 -0.50
CA GLY A 307 15.92 12.79 -1.46
C GLY A 307 15.93 14.30 -1.27
N TYR A 308 16.93 14.90 -1.87
CA TYR A 308 17.14 16.33 -1.91
C TYR A 308 17.26 16.79 -3.37
N TYR A 309 16.48 17.81 -3.76
CA TYR A 309 16.55 18.39 -5.10
C TYR A 309 17.83 19.22 -5.27
N LEU A 310 18.64 18.82 -6.23
CA LEU A 310 19.79 19.61 -6.69
C LEU A 310 19.37 20.67 -7.73
N TYR A 311 18.37 20.31 -8.55
CA TYR A 311 17.75 21.21 -9.50
C TYR A 311 16.26 21.31 -9.18
N ASN A 312 15.79 22.45 -8.69
CA ASN A 312 14.41 22.78 -8.34
C ASN A 312 14.20 24.29 -8.46
N PRO A 313 14.10 24.82 -9.68
CA PRO A 313 14.21 26.27 -9.94
C PRO A 313 13.09 27.10 -9.27
N HIS A 314 11.95 26.49 -8.98
CA HIS A 314 10.79 27.22 -8.44
C HIS A 314 10.40 26.80 -7.01
N GLU A 315 11.08 25.87 -6.40
CA GLU A 315 10.93 25.40 -5.00
C GLU A 315 9.47 25.26 -4.47
N ILE A 316 8.51 24.93 -5.34
CA ILE A 316 7.07 24.91 -5.03
C ILE A 316 6.73 24.03 -3.81
N ASP A 317 7.40 22.88 -3.66
CA ASP A 317 7.17 21.92 -2.58
C ASP A 317 8.39 21.79 -1.63
N GLY A 318 9.31 22.76 -1.69
CA GLY A 318 10.57 22.74 -0.93
C GLY A 318 11.63 21.85 -1.57
N ARG A 319 12.69 21.54 -0.83
CA ARG A 319 13.88 20.85 -1.36
C ARG A 319 13.96 19.37 -1.01
N ILE A 320 13.12 18.88 -0.10
CA ILE A 320 13.12 17.48 0.35
C ILE A 320 11.92 16.76 -0.22
N TYR A 321 12.14 15.57 -0.76
CA TYR A 321 11.09 14.67 -1.20
C TYR A 321 11.29 13.27 -0.62
N ASN A 322 10.22 12.50 -0.58
CA ASN A 322 10.24 11.09 -0.19
C ASN A 322 9.59 10.25 -1.28
N THR A 323 10.11 9.03 -1.47
CA THR A 323 9.50 8.03 -2.35
C THR A 323 9.37 6.71 -1.61
N LEU A 324 8.14 6.20 -1.53
CA LEU A 324 7.91 4.81 -1.15
C LEU A 324 7.78 4.00 -2.44
N SER A 325 8.72 3.10 -2.68
CA SER A 325 8.77 2.24 -3.86
C SER A 325 8.49 0.79 -3.46
N ILE A 326 7.58 0.13 -4.16
CA ILE A 326 7.34 -1.31 -4.08
C ILE A 326 7.72 -1.90 -5.43
N ARG A 327 8.73 -2.77 -5.44
CA ARG A 327 9.27 -3.43 -6.64
C ARG A 327 8.94 -4.91 -6.59
N TYR A 328 8.35 -5.45 -7.65
CA TYR A 328 8.10 -6.87 -7.80
C TYR A 328 8.93 -7.44 -8.95
N HIS A 329 9.93 -8.26 -8.60
CA HIS A 329 10.86 -8.88 -9.55
C HIS A 329 10.15 -10.00 -10.34
N LEU A 330 10.02 -9.82 -11.65
CA LEU A 330 9.46 -10.79 -12.58
C LEU A 330 10.46 -11.92 -12.80
N ASN A 331 11.72 -11.56 -13.03
CA ASN A 331 12.88 -12.42 -13.17
C ASN A 331 14.12 -11.76 -12.55
N ASP A 332 15.33 -12.23 -12.84
CA ASP A 332 16.56 -11.71 -12.27
C ASP A 332 16.91 -10.28 -12.73
N HIS A 333 16.39 -9.85 -13.88
CA HIS A 333 16.67 -8.55 -14.47
C HIS A 333 15.49 -7.58 -14.40
N TRP A 334 14.27 -8.01 -14.71
CA TRP A 334 13.12 -7.13 -14.85
C TRP A 334 12.24 -7.12 -13.61
N PHE A 335 11.78 -5.94 -13.24
CA PHE A 335 10.77 -5.75 -12.22
C PHE A 335 9.75 -4.69 -12.62
N VAL A 336 8.55 -4.79 -12.07
CA VAL A 336 7.55 -3.74 -12.10
C VAL A 336 7.57 -2.99 -10.77
N CYS A 337 7.25 -1.70 -10.80
CA CYS A 337 7.21 -0.89 -9.58
C CYS A 337 5.93 -0.06 -9.47
N PHE A 338 5.57 0.15 -8.21
CA PHE A 338 4.57 1.11 -7.78
C PHE A 338 5.23 2.07 -6.80
N ASN A 339 5.21 3.35 -7.10
CA ASN A 339 5.83 4.38 -6.30
C ASN A 339 4.80 5.40 -5.81
N LEU A 340 4.95 5.85 -4.57
CA LEU A 340 4.28 7.01 -4.02
C LEU A 340 5.34 8.08 -3.77
N LYS A 341 5.28 9.17 -4.52
CA LYS A 341 6.07 10.37 -4.23
C LYS A 341 5.32 11.24 -3.24
N SER A 342 6.05 11.83 -2.30
CA SER A 342 5.49 12.75 -1.30
C SER A 342 6.48 13.84 -0.93
N HIS A 343 5.95 14.95 -0.42
CA HIS A 343 6.71 15.98 0.24
C HIS A 343 6.30 15.99 1.71
N TYR A 344 7.23 15.60 2.60
CA TYR A 344 6.94 15.28 4.00
C TYR A 344 5.81 14.23 4.10
N ALA A 345 4.75 14.50 4.83
CA ALA A 345 3.60 13.60 5.00
C ALA A 345 2.46 13.83 3.97
N ARG A 346 2.66 14.69 2.95
CA ARG A 346 1.68 14.98 1.90
C ARG A 346 2.00 14.18 0.64
N ALA A 347 1.13 13.23 0.28
CA ALA A 347 1.20 12.52 -0.98
C ALA A 347 1.14 13.52 -2.15
N ASP A 348 2.04 13.34 -3.13
CA ASP A 348 2.11 14.15 -4.33
C ASP A 348 1.45 13.41 -5.50
N TYR A 349 1.94 12.21 -5.86
CA TYR A 349 1.34 11.36 -6.88
C TYR A 349 1.81 9.91 -6.81
N PHE A 350 1.00 9.02 -7.39
CA PHE A 350 1.37 7.65 -7.68
C PHE A 350 2.04 7.53 -9.05
N GLN A 351 3.00 6.60 -9.14
CA GLN A 351 3.69 6.23 -10.37
C GLN A 351 3.71 4.72 -10.52
N TYR A 352 3.53 4.26 -11.74
CA TYR A 352 3.62 2.86 -12.14
C TYR A 352 4.71 2.74 -13.18
N GLY A 353 5.56 1.74 -13.08
CA GLY A 353 6.69 1.65 -13.98
C GLY A 353 7.35 0.29 -14.02
N ILE A 354 8.43 0.27 -14.77
CA ILE A 354 9.30 -0.88 -14.92
C ILE A 354 10.72 -0.48 -14.55
N GLY A 355 11.49 -1.45 -14.12
CA GLY A 355 12.92 -1.27 -13.87
C GLY A 355 13.72 -2.48 -14.32
N TYR A 356 15.00 -2.22 -14.48
CA TYR A 356 16.00 -3.18 -14.88
C TYR A 356 17.08 -3.29 -13.81
N HIS A 357 17.42 -4.51 -13.45
CA HIS A 357 18.45 -4.88 -12.47
C HIS A 357 19.68 -5.38 -13.23
N LEU A 358 20.82 -4.71 -13.02
CA LEU A 358 22.13 -4.97 -13.63
C LEU A 358 23.02 -5.80 -12.70
#